data_a17a693ac7687d08912854075578239e
#
_entry.id   a17a693ac7687d08912854075578239e
#
_cell.length_a   1.000
_cell.length_b   1.000
_cell.length_c   1.000
_cell.angle_alpha   90.00
_cell.angle_beta   90.00
_cell.angle_gamma   90.00
#
_symmetry.space_group_name_H-M   'P 1'
#
loop_
_entity.id
_entity.type
_entity.pdbx_description
1 polymer ?
#
loop_
_entity_poly.entity_id
_entity_poly.type
_entity_poly.pdbx_seq_one_letter_code
_entity_poly.pdbx_strand_id
1 'polypeptide(L)'
;PPGPAPGAGRLRSGAGARTGWKAGNARERRGTVLAGLYTRAQVDVIRSPNDTLARAALTSVAQAGKDVPVITGQDSEVESVKSIMAGVQYSTVYKNTGELVSQTIKHVQALQKGTAPEINDTKSYDNGVKIVPSYLLTPQIVTKTNAAEIYKNEKSLFPLTQG
;
A
#
# COMPACT_ATOMS: atom_id res chain seq x y z
N PRO A 1 -20.98 4.71 25.02
CA PRO A 1 -19.76 4.62 24.23
C PRO A 1 -18.70 5.48 24.89
N PRO A 2 -17.47 4.99 25.10
CA PRO A 2 -16.40 5.82 25.62
C PRO A 2 -16.15 6.97 24.65
N GLY A 3 -16.03 8.18 25.19
CA GLY A 3 -15.67 9.37 24.42
C GLY A 3 -14.28 9.24 23.78
N PRO A 4 -13.94 10.06 22.78
CA PRO A 4 -12.64 10.01 22.11
C PRO A 4 -11.53 10.22 23.14
N ALA A 5 -10.47 9.41 23.06
CA ALA A 5 -9.32 9.53 23.92
C ALA A 5 -8.74 10.96 23.86
N PRO A 6 -8.37 11.55 25.01
CA PRO A 6 -7.75 12.86 25.02
C PRO A 6 -6.40 12.77 24.29
N GLY A 7 -6.26 13.55 23.19
CA GLY A 7 -5.05 13.59 22.38
C GLY A 7 -5.21 13.16 20.93
N ALA A 8 -6.37 12.69 20.49
CA ALA A 8 -6.64 12.44 19.06
C ALA A 8 -6.69 13.78 18.31
N GLY A 9 -5.54 14.30 17.93
CA GLY A 9 -5.43 15.48 17.08
C GLY A 9 -6.21 15.20 15.79
N ARG A 10 -7.04 16.16 15.37
CA ARG A 10 -7.81 16.07 14.14
C ARG A 10 -6.84 15.97 12.97
N LEU A 11 -6.78 14.82 12.29
CA LEU A 11 -6.00 14.67 11.07
C LEU A 11 -6.47 15.73 10.06
N ARG A 12 -5.60 16.67 9.72
CA ARG A 12 -5.84 17.63 8.66
C ARG A 12 -5.30 17.04 7.36
N SER A 13 -6.17 16.85 6.38
CA SER A 13 -5.72 16.52 5.03
C SER A 13 -4.98 17.73 4.46
N GLY A 14 -3.69 17.55 4.20
CA GLY A 14 -2.86 18.56 3.57
C GLY A 14 -2.96 18.49 2.04
N ALA A 15 -1.86 18.81 1.36
CA ALA A 15 -1.80 18.80 -0.10
C ALA A 15 -1.77 17.38 -0.67
N GLY A 16 -2.52 17.14 -1.76
CA GLY A 16 -2.45 15.96 -2.59
C GLY A 16 -1.67 16.23 -3.88
N ALA A 17 -0.92 15.22 -4.37
CA ALA A 17 -0.22 15.30 -5.64
C ALA A 17 -0.64 14.17 -6.57
N ARG A 18 -1.12 14.52 -7.77
CA ARG A 18 -1.38 13.55 -8.83
C ARG A 18 -0.08 13.28 -9.57
N THR A 19 0.41 12.05 -9.50
CA THR A 19 1.73 11.67 -10.04
C THR A 19 1.66 10.94 -11.38
N GLY A 20 0.45 10.53 -11.80
CA GLY A 20 0.28 9.67 -12.99
C GLY A 20 1.07 8.35 -12.87
N TRP A 21 1.23 7.82 -11.65
CA TRP A 21 1.97 6.59 -11.34
C TRP A 21 3.47 6.63 -11.71
N LYS A 22 4.04 7.81 -11.95
CA LYS A 22 5.46 7.98 -12.28
C LYS A 22 6.26 8.46 -11.07
N ALA A 23 7.32 7.73 -10.70
CA ALA A 23 8.18 8.05 -9.56
C ALA A 23 8.86 9.43 -9.71
N GLY A 24 9.27 9.82 -10.93
CA GLY A 24 9.82 11.13 -11.22
C GLY A 24 8.84 12.27 -10.87
N ASN A 25 7.60 12.14 -11.32
CA ASN A 25 6.55 13.12 -11.02
C ASN A 25 6.24 13.17 -9.51
N ALA A 26 6.30 12.01 -8.83
CA ALA A 26 6.09 11.95 -7.39
C ALA A 26 7.19 12.71 -6.65
N ARG A 27 8.44 12.55 -7.06
CA ARG A 27 9.60 13.24 -6.47
C ARG A 27 9.49 14.75 -6.67
N GLU A 28 9.29 15.20 -7.90
CA GLU A 28 9.19 16.62 -8.25
C GLU A 28 8.04 17.30 -7.52
N ARG A 29 6.83 16.75 -7.63
CA ARG A 29 5.63 17.36 -7.01
C ARG A 29 5.69 17.36 -5.49
N ARG A 30 6.23 16.33 -4.86
CA ARG A 30 6.42 16.32 -3.40
C ARG A 30 7.50 17.29 -2.97
N GLY A 31 8.60 17.41 -3.72
CA GLY A 31 9.61 18.43 -3.49
C GLY A 31 9.01 19.84 -3.52
N THR A 32 8.20 20.16 -4.53
CA THR A 32 7.49 21.45 -4.63
C THR A 32 6.53 21.68 -3.46
N VAL A 33 5.74 20.67 -3.06
CA VAL A 33 4.83 20.76 -1.93
C VAL A 33 5.59 20.98 -0.62
N LEU A 34 6.66 20.21 -0.38
CA LEU A 34 7.48 20.34 0.83
C LEU A 34 8.17 21.70 0.91
N ALA A 35 8.73 22.18 -0.20
CA ALA A 35 9.41 23.47 -0.25
C ALA A 35 8.45 24.68 -0.20
N GLY A 36 7.25 24.55 -0.74
CA GLY A 36 6.28 25.65 -0.81
C GLY A 36 5.34 25.70 0.40
N LEU A 37 4.63 24.60 0.66
CA LEU A 37 3.55 24.60 1.67
C LEU A 37 4.02 24.14 3.06
N TYR A 38 5.10 23.37 3.14
CA TYR A 38 5.58 22.77 4.40
C TYR A 38 7.00 23.21 4.77
N THR A 39 7.45 24.38 4.33
CA THR A 39 8.78 24.92 4.67
C THR A 39 9.06 24.95 6.18
N ARG A 40 8.08 25.35 6.96
CA ARG A 40 8.18 25.49 8.44
C ARG A 40 7.34 24.46 9.20
N ALA A 41 6.51 23.67 8.52
CA ALA A 41 5.63 22.70 9.14
C ALA A 41 6.19 21.30 9.01
N GLN A 42 5.98 20.47 10.04
CA GLN A 42 6.23 19.03 10.00
C GLN A 42 5.15 18.35 9.16
N VAL A 43 5.55 17.31 8.43
CA VAL A 43 4.64 16.40 7.76
C VAL A 43 4.61 15.11 8.59
N ASP A 44 3.48 14.79 9.17
CA ASP A 44 3.37 13.64 10.06
C ASP A 44 3.14 12.33 9.30
N VAL A 45 2.39 12.38 8.19
CA VAL A 45 2.01 11.20 7.41
C VAL A 45 2.06 11.49 5.91
N ILE A 46 2.62 10.55 5.16
CA ILE A 46 2.50 10.50 3.70
C ILE A 46 1.79 9.19 3.33
N ARG A 47 0.55 9.29 2.89
CA ARG A 47 -0.17 8.19 2.30
C ARG A 47 0.23 8.03 0.83
N SER A 48 0.93 6.95 0.50
CA SER A 48 1.30 6.65 -0.88
C SER A 48 0.43 5.53 -1.44
N PRO A 49 0.03 5.61 -2.73
CA PRO A 49 -0.82 4.59 -3.33
C PRO A 49 -0.06 3.29 -3.67
N ASN A 50 1.28 3.34 -3.76
CA ASN A 50 2.13 2.16 -3.90
C ASN A 50 3.55 2.40 -3.38
N ASP A 51 4.36 1.36 -3.36
CA ASP A 51 5.72 1.36 -2.82
C ASP A 51 6.71 2.18 -3.66
N THR A 52 6.64 2.10 -4.98
CA THR A 52 7.48 2.93 -5.87
C THR A 52 7.31 4.43 -5.56
N LEU A 53 6.06 4.88 -5.38
CA LEU A 53 5.78 6.28 -5.06
C LEU A 53 6.11 6.62 -3.61
N ALA A 54 6.03 5.65 -2.68
CA ALA A 54 6.47 5.81 -1.30
C ALA A 54 7.98 6.10 -1.24
N ARG A 55 8.79 5.34 -1.95
CA ARG A 55 10.25 5.56 -2.03
C ARG A 55 10.61 6.90 -2.68
N ALA A 56 9.88 7.29 -3.72
CA ALA A 56 10.05 8.62 -4.32
C ALA A 56 9.74 9.75 -3.33
N ALA A 57 8.73 9.54 -2.47
CA ALA A 57 8.40 10.48 -1.41
C ALA A 57 9.49 10.55 -0.32
N LEU A 58 10.02 9.40 0.11
CA LEU A 58 11.15 9.32 1.04
C LEU A 58 12.36 10.13 0.54
N THR A 59 12.71 9.96 -0.74
CA THR A 59 13.79 10.73 -1.37
C THR A 59 13.54 12.24 -1.27
N SER A 60 12.30 12.68 -1.53
CA SER A 60 11.97 14.12 -1.47
C SER A 60 12.01 14.67 -0.04
N VAL A 61 11.58 13.88 0.95
CA VAL A 61 11.67 14.24 2.38
C VAL A 61 13.11 14.41 2.80
N ALA A 62 13.98 13.46 2.45
CA ALA A 62 15.40 13.50 2.75
C ALA A 62 16.08 14.72 2.09
N GLN A 63 15.78 15.01 0.83
CA GLN A 63 16.31 16.18 0.11
C GLN A 63 15.83 17.51 0.72
N ALA A 64 14.66 17.54 1.33
CA ALA A 64 14.14 18.69 2.03
C ALA A 64 14.72 18.86 3.46
N GLY A 65 15.59 17.96 3.90
CA GLY A 65 16.19 17.98 5.25
C GLY A 65 15.15 17.83 6.37
N LYS A 66 14.05 17.12 6.10
CA LYS A 66 12.97 16.91 7.07
C LYS A 66 13.04 15.55 7.71
N ASP A 67 12.50 15.44 8.92
CA ASP A 67 12.31 14.16 9.58
C ASP A 67 11.40 13.25 8.74
N VAL A 68 11.68 11.95 8.76
CA VAL A 68 10.92 10.95 8.01
C VAL A 68 9.54 10.79 8.66
N PRO A 69 8.45 11.14 7.95
CA PRO A 69 7.09 10.94 8.45
C PRO A 69 6.68 9.47 8.38
N VAL A 70 5.53 9.13 8.95
CA VAL A 70 4.90 7.83 8.71
C VAL A 70 4.56 7.71 7.22
N ILE A 71 5.21 6.78 6.51
CA ILE A 71 4.97 6.57 5.08
C ILE A 71 4.38 5.18 4.86
N THR A 72 3.22 5.14 4.19
CA THR A 72 2.57 3.89 3.79
C THR A 72 2.75 3.63 2.30
N GLY A 73 2.71 2.37 1.91
CA GLY A 73 2.79 1.95 0.51
C GLY A 73 1.85 0.80 0.21
N GLN A 74 2.07 0.16 -0.94
CA GLN A 74 1.33 -1.01 -1.41
C GLN A 74 2.20 -1.76 -2.42
N ASP A 75 2.01 -3.07 -2.53
CA ASP A 75 2.56 -4.03 -3.49
C ASP A 75 3.73 -4.88 -2.98
N SER A 76 4.25 -4.61 -1.78
CA SER A 76 5.34 -5.40 -1.17
C SER A 76 6.59 -5.52 -2.05
N GLU A 77 6.98 -4.39 -2.67
CA GLU A 77 8.21 -4.34 -3.45
C GLU A 77 9.44 -4.60 -2.56
N VAL A 78 10.42 -5.36 -3.07
CA VAL A 78 11.62 -5.77 -2.32
C VAL A 78 12.29 -4.61 -1.59
N GLU A 79 12.51 -3.50 -2.26
CA GLU A 79 13.17 -2.32 -1.67
C GLU A 79 12.31 -1.64 -0.59
N SER A 80 11.01 -1.74 -0.69
CA SER A 80 10.10 -1.24 0.35
C SER A 80 10.03 -2.16 1.55
N VAL A 81 10.07 -3.47 1.35
CA VAL A 81 10.20 -4.43 2.46
C VAL A 81 11.51 -4.19 3.22
N LYS A 82 12.65 -4.00 2.54
CA LYS A 82 13.90 -3.59 3.19
C LYS A 82 13.73 -2.29 4.00
N SER A 83 13.06 -1.30 3.42
CA SER A 83 12.80 -0.02 4.11
C SER A 83 11.90 -0.17 5.33
N ILE A 84 10.93 -1.09 5.30
CA ILE A 84 10.08 -1.42 6.44
C ILE A 84 10.90 -2.10 7.54
N MET A 85 11.73 -3.08 7.19
CA MET A 85 12.58 -3.77 8.15
C MET A 85 13.60 -2.82 8.79
N ALA A 86 14.10 -1.84 8.04
CA ALA A 86 14.95 -0.77 8.55
C ALA A 86 14.20 0.30 9.36
N GLY A 87 12.86 0.26 9.41
CA GLY A 87 12.04 1.25 10.14
C GLY A 87 11.87 2.59 9.42
N VAL A 88 12.22 2.67 8.13
CA VAL A 88 12.14 3.90 7.33
C VAL A 88 10.75 4.06 6.68
N GLN A 89 10.18 2.99 6.12
CA GLN A 89 8.80 2.95 5.68
C GLN A 89 7.97 2.24 6.74
N TYR A 90 6.77 2.75 7.02
CA TYR A 90 5.92 2.18 8.07
C TYR A 90 5.25 0.88 7.65
N SER A 91 4.63 0.87 6.46
CA SER A 91 3.88 -0.30 6.00
C SER A 91 3.78 -0.40 4.49
N THR A 92 3.47 -1.60 4.03
CA THR A 92 2.98 -1.89 2.69
C THR A 92 1.74 -2.77 2.75
N VAL A 93 1.12 -3.06 1.61
CA VAL A 93 0.03 -4.02 1.50
C VAL A 93 0.49 -5.17 0.60
N TYR A 94 0.49 -6.37 1.18
CA TYR A 94 0.75 -7.60 0.44
C TYR A 94 -0.53 -8.14 -0.18
N LYS A 95 -0.45 -8.47 -1.45
CA LYS A 95 -1.49 -9.14 -2.24
C LYS A 95 -0.86 -10.38 -2.85
N ASN A 96 -1.35 -11.57 -2.46
CA ASN A 96 -0.80 -12.83 -2.96
C ASN A 96 -1.10 -13.01 -4.46
N THR A 97 -0.16 -12.59 -5.29
CA THR A 97 -0.29 -12.66 -6.76
C THR A 97 -0.36 -14.09 -7.26
N GLY A 98 0.34 -15.02 -6.60
CA GLY A 98 0.29 -16.45 -6.94
C GLY A 98 -1.11 -17.04 -6.75
N GLU A 99 -1.77 -16.69 -5.65
CA GLU A 99 -3.15 -17.09 -5.39
C GLU A 99 -4.12 -16.45 -6.39
N LEU A 100 -3.95 -15.16 -6.70
CA LEU A 100 -4.74 -14.45 -7.70
C LEU A 100 -4.66 -15.14 -9.07
N VAL A 101 -3.46 -15.46 -9.53
CA VAL A 101 -3.24 -16.15 -10.81
C VAL A 101 -3.88 -17.54 -10.78
N SER A 102 -3.65 -18.32 -9.72
CA SER A 102 -4.24 -19.65 -9.56
C SER A 102 -5.77 -19.62 -9.63
N GLN A 103 -6.39 -18.67 -8.91
CA GLN A 103 -7.84 -18.53 -8.92
C GLN A 103 -8.38 -18.06 -10.27
N THR A 104 -7.66 -17.15 -10.95
CA THR A 104 -8.01 -16.72 -12.31
C THR A 104 -8.02 -17.90 -13.29
N ILE A 105 -7.00 -18.77 -13.22
CA ILE A 105 -6.93 -19.96 -14.08
C ILE A 105 -8.11 -20.89 -13.80
N LYS A 106 -8.47 -21.14 -12.52
CA LYS A 106 -9.64 -21.95 -12.17
C LYS A 106 -10.93 -21.38 -12.75
N HIS A 107 -11.11 -20.06 -12.71
CA HIS A 107 -12.27 -19.38 -13.28
C HIS A 107 -12.36 -19.59 -14.81
N VAL A 108 -11.23 -19.40 -15.52
CA VAL A 108 -11.18 -19.61 -16.97
C VAL A 108 -11.51 -21.07 -17.31
N GLN A 109 -10.95 -22.04 -16.57
CA GLN A 109 -11.23 -23.45 -16.77
C GLN A 109 -12.71 -23.81 -16.51
N ALA A 110 -13.33 -23.24 -15.49
CA ALA A 110 -14.75 -23.44 -15.22
C ALA A 110 -15.61 -22.92 -16.37
N LEU A 111 -15.34 -21.72 -16.86
CA LEU A 111 -16.05 -21.15 -18.01
C LEU A 111 -15.88 -21.98 -19.29
N GLN A 112 -14.68 -22.47 -19.57
CA GLN A 112 -14.40 -23.34 -20.71
C GLN A 112 -15.19 -24.68 -20.63
N LYS A 113 -15.41 -25.19 -19.42
CA LYS A 113 -16.21 -26.40 -19.18
C LYS A 113 -17.72 -26.13 -19.12
N GLY A 114 -18.17 -24.89 -19.28
CA GLY A 114 -19.57 -24.50 -19.14
C GLY A 114 -20.10 -24.60 -17.70
N THR A 115 -19.20 -24.61 -16.69
CA THR A 115 -19.58 -24.64 -15.28
C THR A 115 -19.45 -23.25 -14.65
N ALA A 116 -20.18 -23.00 -13.56
CA ALA A 116 -20.09 -21.75 -12.84
C ALA A 116 -18.72 -21.63 -12.14
N PRO A 117 -18.02 -20.47 -12.24
CA PRO A 117 -16.84 -20.20 -11.46
C PRO A 117 -17.15 -20.14 -9.96
N GLU A 118 -16.14 -20.45 -9.13
CA GLU A 118 -16.22 -20.27 -7.69
C GLU A 118 -16.32 -18.78 -7.34
N ILE A 119 -17.22 -18.42 -6.42
CA ILE A 119 -17.38 -17.05 -5.91
C ILE A 119 -17.47 -17.07 -4.39
N ASN A 120 -16.98 -16.02 -3.73
CA ASN A 120 -17.10 -15.85 -2.29
C ASN A 120 -17.73 -14.50 -1.89
N ASP A 121 -18.06 -13.66 -2.86
CA ASP A 121 -18.75 -12.39 -2.64
C ASP A 121 -19.83 -12.14 -3.69
N THR A 122 -21.03 -11.82 -3.19
CA THR A 122 -22.21 -11.51 -4.01
C THR A 122 -22.84 -10.16 -3.64
N LYS A 123 -22.13 -9.30 -2.90
CA LYS A 123 -22.70 -8.07 -2.32
C LYS A 123 -21.83 -6.83 -2.51
N SER A 124 -20.50 -6.96 -2.50
CA SER A 124 -19.59 -5.82 -2.35
C SER A 124 -19.36 -5.04 -3.65
N TYR A 125 -19.51 -5.66 -4.81
CA TYR A 125 -19.19 -5.04 -6.09
C TYR A 125 -20.46 -4.70 -6.89
N ASP A 126 -20.96 -3.48 -6.69
CA ASP A 126 -22.01 -2.89 -7.52
C ASP A 126 -21.35 -2.03 -8.62
N ASN A 127 -21.61 -2.36 -9.89
CA ASN A 127 -21.12 -1.59 -11.04
C ASN A 127 -22.15 -0.56 -11.57
N GLY A 128 -23.21 -0.28 -10.81
CA GLY A 128 -24.29 0.62 -11.19
C GLY A 128 -25.35 -0.02 -12.10
N VAL A 129 -25.15 -1.27 -12.54
CA VAL A 129 -26.11 -2.05 -13.34
C VAL A 129 -26.55 -3.29 -12.59
N LYS A 130 -25.60 -3.94 -11.92
CA LYS A 130 -25.84 -5.16 -11.12
C LYS A 130 -24.73 -5.37 -10.11
N ILE A 131 -25.02 -6.16 -9.09
CA ILE A 131 -23.98 -6.74 -8.24
C ILE A 131 -23.19 -7.77 -9.06
N VAL A 132 -21.87 -7.60 -9.12
CA VAL A 132 -20.97 -8.50 -9.85
C VAL A 132 -20.49 -9.59 -8.90
N PRO A 133 -20.90 -10.86 -9.08
CA PRO A 133 -20.38 -11.95 -8.29
C PRO A 133 -18.85 -12.05 -8.45
N SER A 134 -18.14 -12.12 -7.34
CA SER A 134 -16.69 -12.00 -7.35
C SER A 134 -16.02 -13.04 -6.45
N TYR A 135 -14.77 -13.38 -6.76
CA TYR A 135 -13.88 -14.07 -5.84
C TYR A 135 -12.85 -13.07 -5.33
N LEU A 136 -12.95 -12.70 -4.07
CA LEU A 136 -12.13 -11.68 -3.45
C LEU A 136 -11.03 -12.32 -2.62
N LEU A 137 -9.79 -11.93 -2.86
CA LEU A 137 -8.64 -12.26 -2.02
C LEU A 137 -8.49 -11.18 -0.95
N THR A 138 -8.01 -11.57 0.23
CA THR A 138 -7.82 -10.64 1.35
C THR A 138 -6.41 -10.05 1.32
N PRO A 139 -6.27 -8.75 1.03
CA PRO A 139 -4.98 -8.08 1.17
C PRO A 139 -4.55 -7.99 2.63
N GLN A 140 -3.23 -8.02 2.89
CA GLN A 140 -2.69 -7.98 4.23
C GLN A 140 -1.80 -6.76 4.41
N ILE A 141 -2.02 -6.00 5.49
CA ILE A 141 -1.13 -4.90 5.86
C ILE A 141 0.13 -5.50 6.47
N VAL A 142 1.27 -5.12 5.92
CA VAL A 142 2.59 -5.57 6.38
C VAL A 142 3.31 -4.41 7.03
N THR A 143 3.81 -4.67 8.22
CA THR A 143 4.68 -3.81 9.02
C THR A 143 5.92 -4.59 9.45
N LYS A 144 6.87 -3.95 10.09
CA LYS A 144 8.05 -4.62 10.63
C LYS A 144 7.70 -5.77 11.58
N THR A 145 6.59 -5.67 12.32
CA THR A 145 6.23 -6.63 13.38
C THR A 145 5.60 -7.91 12.86
N ASN A 146 5.00 -7.91 11.66
CA ASN A 146 4.30 -9.08 11.10
C ASN A 146 4.86 -9.55 9.75
N ALA A 147 5.88 -8.89 9.22
CA ALA A 147 6.44 -9.21 7.91
C ALA A 147 6.93 -10.66 7.81
N ALA A 148 7.63 -11.17 8.84
CA ALA A 148 8.14 -12.54 8.84
C ALA A 148 7.01 -13.59 8.73
N GLU A 149 5.91 -13.38 9.44
CA GLU A 149 4.76 -14.29 9.37
C GLU A 149 4.05 -14.23 8.01
N ILE A 150 3.81 -13.01 7.51
CA ILE A 150 3.12 -12.82 6.23
C ILE A 150 3.94 -13.38 5.06
N TYR A 151 5.24 -13.16 5.07
CA TYR A 151 6.12 -13.57 3.97
C TYR A 151 6.72 -14.98 4.12
N LYS A 152 6.37 -15.75 5.14
CA LYS A 152 6.98 -17.06 5.41
C LYS A 152 7.06 -18.02 4.21
N ASN A 153 6.13 -17.89 3.27
CA ASN A 153 6.08 -18.72 2.05
C ASN A 153 6.61 -17.98 0.81
N GLU A 154 7.02 -16.71 0.95
CA GLU A 154 7.50 -15.88 -0.15
C GLU A 154 9.03 -15.94 -0.26
N LYS A 155 9.54 -16.74 -1.20
CA LYS A 155 10.99 -16.99 -1.37
C LYS A 155 11.84 -15.73 -1.53
N SER A 156 11.30 -14.68 -2.12
CA SER A 156 12.01 -13.41 -2.37
C SER A 156 11.91 -12.42 -1.22
N LEU A 157 10.86 -12.50 -0.40
CA LEU A 157 10.57 -11.51 0.65
C LEU A 157 10.92 -12.01 2.05
N PHE A 158 10.69 -13.30 2.32
CA PHE A 158 10.97 -13.88 3.63
C PHE A 158 12.42 -13.67 4.10
N PRO A 159 13.46 -13.90 3.26
CA PRO A 159 14.85 -13.68 3.70
C PRO A 159 15.13 -12.26 4.17
N LEU A 160 14.38 -11.27 3.67
CA LEU A 160 14.54 -9.85 4.06
C LEU A 160 14.07 -9.58 5.48
N THR A 161 13.29 -10.49 6.07
CA THR A 161 12.71 -10.34 7.41
C THR A 161 13.53 -11.00 8.50
N GLN A 162 14.66 -11.61 8.16
CA GLN A 162 15.47 -12.43 9.07
C GLN A 162 16.73 -11.70 9.60
N GLY A 163 16.90 -10.42 9.28
CA GLY A 163 18.03 -9.59 9.69
C GLY A 163 17.79 -8.78 10.95
#